data_7988806010a42651d3f2027dc77f7561
#
_entry.id   7988806010a42651d3f2027dc77f7561
#
_cell.length_a   1.000
_cell.length_b   1.000
_cell.length_c   1.000
_cell.angle_alpha   90.00
_cell.angle_beta   90.00
_cell.angle_gamma   90.00
#
_symmetry.space_group_name_H-M   'P 1'
#
loop_
_entity.id
_entity.type
_entity.pdbx_description
1 polymer ?
#
loop_
_entity_poly.entity_id
_entity_poly.type
_entity_poly.pdbx_seq_one_letter_code
_entity_poly.pdbx_strand_id
1 'polypeptide(L)'
;AKQEDHERVNWSAFTKRLNAPRAHKVRIGVLGKYASLRDAYASIDKAIEHCGTALGTEIEIEWLDTSDVATLAEAKQIVSKFDGVIVPGGFGMRGVEGKVRCVEAARVDRVPFLGICLGFQVAVIEYARDVLGWTDAHSTEFDPATTHPVISELADQKKIEGIMGGTMRLGGQDVQIERGTLAHLVFGGRDVVRERFRHRYEVDPKHVAALTAGGLIFSGRHTKHPIMQVLELPISVHPYFIGAQFHPELTSRPLEPQPMFMGLIAAAIARREPDFAQTELGKRWVRTANGTNAPVTA
;
A
#
# COMPACT_ATOMS: atom_id res chain seq x y z
N ALA A 1 33.94 9.46 -14.27
CA ALA A 1 34.65 8.17 -14.13
C ALA A 1 34.12 7.38 -12.91
N LYS A 2 34.30 7.85 -11.64
CA LYS A 2 33.91 7.07 -10.45
C LYS A 2 32.38 6.80 -10.38
N GLN A 3 31.53 7.73 -10.76
CA GLN A 3 30.08 7.59 -10.76
C GLN A 3 29.62 6.62 -11.86
N GLU A 4 30.19 6.70 -13.05
CA GLU A 4 29.91 5.80 -14.17
C GLU A 4 30.32 4.36 -13.86
N ASP A 5 31.44 4.15 -13.15
CA ASP A 5 31.89 2.82 -12.71
C ASP A 5 30.91 2.24 -11.67
N HIS A 6 30.40 3.04 -10.74
CA HIS A 6 29.42 2.62 -9.74
C HIS A 6 28.07 2.23 -10.40
N GLU A 7 27.60 3.03 -11.33
CA GLU A 7 26.39 2.73 -12.09
C GLU A 7 26.52 1.45 -12.92
N ARG A 8 27.65 1.25 -13.60
CA ARG A 8 27.95 0.00 -14.33
C ARG A 8 27.93 -1.23 -13.42
N VAL A 9 28.51 -1.13 -12.23
CA VAL A 9 28.51 -2.23 -11.24
C VAL A 9 27.08 -2.56 -10.80
N ASN A 10 26.27 -1.55 -10.53
CA ASN A 10 24.87 -1.74 -10.12
C ASN A 10 24.02 -2.38 -11.22
N TRP A 11 24.15 -1.92 -12.47
CA TRP A 11 23.47 -2.53 -13.62
C TRP A 11 23.94 -3.96 -13.89
N SER A 12 25.25 -4.23 -13.78
CA SER A 12 25.77 -5.59 -13.91
C SER A 12 25.23 -6.53 -12.84
N ALA A 13 25.14 -6.06 -11.58
CA ALA A 13 24.55 -6.82 -10.49
C ALA A 13 23.04 -7.06 -10.69
N PHE A 14 22.33 -6.07 -11.19
CA PHE A 14 20.90 -6.20 -11.55
C PHE A 14 20.70 -7.24 -12.67
N THR A 15 21.46 -7.16 -13.75
CA THR A 15 21.37 -8.11 -14.86
C THR A 15 21.68 -9.55 -14.42
N LYS A 16 22.66 -9.74 -13.54
CA LYS A 16 22.93 -11.06 -12.95
C LYS A 16 21.74 -11.58 -12.15
N ARG A 17 21.10 -10.74 -11.31
CA ARG A 17 19.92 -11.12 -10.56
C ARG A 17 18.72 -11.40 -11.47
N LEU A 18 18.54 -10.61 -12.53
CA LEU A 18 17.45 -10.79 -13.49
C LEU A 18 17.50 -12.18 -14.16
N ASN A 19 18.71 -12.66 -14.47
CA ASN A 19 18.95 -13.95 -15.13
C ASN A 19 19.19 -15.12 -14.16
N ALA A 20 19.24 -14.86 -12.86
CA ALA A 20 19.43 -15.92 -11.87
C ALA A 20 18.14 -16.73 -11.67
N PRO A 21 18.25 -18.03 -11.31
CA PRO A 21 17.09 -18.81 -10.88
C PRO A 21 16.37 -18.12 -9.72
N ARG A 22 15.04 -18.17 -9.72
CA ARG A 22 14.21 -17.64 -8.65
C ARG A 22 14.16 -18.63 -7.49
N ALA A 23 14.55 -18.17 -6.30
CA ALA A 23 14.58 -19.01 -5.10
C ALA A 23 13.19 -19.17 -4.47
N HIS A 24 12.31 -18.19 -4.69
CA HIS A 24 10.97 -18.11 -4.09
C HIS A 24 9.92 -17.98 -5.16
N LYS A 25 8.68 -18.39 -4.83
CA LYS A 25 7.50 -18.21 -5.70
C LYS A 25 6.31 -17.78 -4.88
N VAL A 26 5.67 -16.68 -5.28
CA VAL A 26 4.47 -16.13 -4.61
C VAL A 26 3.39 -15.75 -5.61
N ARG A 27 2.13 -15.73 -5.15
CA ARG A 27 0.97 -15.27 -5.91
C ARG A 27 0.47 -13.98 -5.31
N ILE A 28 0.36 -12.93 -6.14
CA ILE A 28 -0.13 -11.60 -5.76
C ILE A 28 -1.43 -11.31 -6.49
N GLY A 29 -2.49 -11.06 -5.71
CA GLY A 29 -3.77 -10.60 -6.25
C GLY A 29 -3.82 -9.09 -6.35
N VAL A 30 -4.17 -8.54 -7.53
CA VAL A 30 -4.46 -7.12 -7.69
C VAL A 30 -5.96 -6.94 -7.85
N LEU A 31 -6.59 -6.40 -6.81
CA LEU A 31 -8.05 -6.37 -6.63
C LEU A 31 -8.61 -5.01 -7.07
N GLY A 32 -9.04 -4.92 -8.32
CA GLY A 32 -9.47 -3.68 -8.95
C GLY A 32 -10.66 -3.87 -9.89
N LYS A 33 -11.08 -2.80 -10.57
CA LYS A 33 -12.21 -2.85 -11.53
C LYS A 33 -11.80 -2.90 -13.00
N TYR A 34 -10.51 -2.76 -13.31
CA TYR A 34 -10.00 -2.72 -14.68
C TYR A 34 -9.13 -3.94 -14.99
N ALA A 35 -9.52 -5.11 -14.50
CA ALA A 35 -8.80 -6.36 -14.72
C ALA A 35 -8.53 -6.66 -16.22
N SER A 36 -9.40 -6.19 -17.11
CA SER A 36 -9.27 -6.33 -18.58
C SER A 36 -8.38 -5.26 -19.24
N LEU A 37 -8.02 -4.16 -18.54
CA LEU A 37 -7.25 -3.03 -19.07
C LEU A 37 -5.88 -2.95 -18.38
N ARG A 38 -4.99 -3.91 -18.63
CA ARG A 38 -3.66 -4.01 -18.00
C ARG A 38 -2.81 -2.75 -18.15
N ASP A 39 -2.94 -2.04 -19.27
CA ASP A 39 -2.16 -0.82 -19.52
C ASP A 39 -2.39 0.26 -18.47
N ALA A 40 -3.58 0.31 -17.85
CA ALA A 40 -3.88 1.26 -16.77
C ALA A 40 -3.03 1.00 -15.51
N TYR A 41 -2.46 -0.19 -15.38
CA TYR A 41 -1.72 -0.64 -14.20
C TYR A 41 -0.27 -1.04 -14.51
N ALA A 42 0.25 -0.69 -15.68
CA ALA A 42 1.61 -1.03 -16.11
C ALA A 42 2.69 -0.64 -15.08
N SER A 43 2.49 0.47 -14.36
CA SER A 43 3.42 0.89 -13.29
C SER A 43 3.40 -0.06 -12.09
N ILE A 44 2.25 -0.66 -11.75
CA ILE A 44 2.15 -1.67 -10.68
C ILE A 44 2.87 -2.94 -11.11
N ASP A 45 2.62 -3.42 -12.35
CA ASP A 45 3.33 -4.59 -12.91
C ASP A 45 4.84 -4.40 -12.84
N LYS A 46 5.33 -3.23 -13.26
CA LYS A 46 6.76 -2.92 -13.23
C LYS A 46 7.32 -2.80 -11.81
N ALA A 47 6.56 -2.22 -10.87
CA ALA A 47 6.99 -2.17 -9.48
C ALA A 47 7.12 -3.57 -8.87
N ILE A 48 6.18 -4.48 -9.16
CA ILE A 48 6.23 -5.88 -8.75
C ILE A 48 7.42 -6.61 -9.39
N GLU A 49 7.65 -6.43 -10.70
CA GLU A 49 8.78 -7.01 -11.43
C GLU A 49 10.15 -6.58 -10.85
N HIS A 50 10.30 -5.29 -10.53
CA HIS A 50 11.50 -4.77 -9.88
C HIS A 50 11.74 -5.46 -8.53
N CYS A 51 10.68 -5.63 -7.72
CA CYS A 51 10.76 -6.30 -6.42
C CYS A 51 11.07 -7.78 -6.56
N GLY A 52 10.44 -8.48 -7.51
CA GLY A 52 10.72 -9.89 -7.80
C GLY A 52 12.18 -10.12 -8.17
N THR A 53 12.76 -9.23 -8.98
CA THR A 53 14.18 -9.29 -9.33
C THR A 53 15.08 -9.04 -8.12
N ALA A 54 14.74 -8.05 -7.29
CA ALA A 54 15.55 -7.71 -6.11
C ALA A 54 15.52 -8.79 -5.02
N LEU A 55 14.37 -9.48 -4.86
CA LEU A 55 14.16 -10.53 -3.87
C LEU A 55 14.41 -11.95 -4.39
N GLY A 56 14.80 -12.11 -5.68
CA GLY A 56 14.99 -13.42 -6.28
C GLY A 56 13.71 -14.26 -6.33
N THR A 57 12.56 -13.62 -6.58
CA THR A 57 11.23 -14.23 -6.45
C THR A 57 10.53 -14.26 -7.80
N GLU A 58 9.96 -15.40 -8.17
CA GLU A 58 8.94 -15.53 -9.21
C GLU A 58 7.60 -15.04 -8.65
N ILE A 59 6.96 -14.10 -9.33
CA ILE A 59 5.70 -13.53 -8.87
C ILE A 59 4.63 -13.78 -9.92
N GLU A 60 3.62 -14.59 -9.55
CA GLU A 60 2.40 -14.76 -10.33
C GLU A 60 1.41 -13.66 -9.95
N ILE A 61 1.05 -12.80 -10.92
CA ILE A 61 0.10 -11.71 -10.71
C ILE A 61 -1.25 -12.12 -11.30
N GLU A 62 -2.29 -12.05 -10.48
CA GLU A 62 -3.67 -12.24 -10.94
C GLU A 62 -4.47 -10.95 -10.72
N TRP A 63 -5.09 -10.44 -11.79
CA TRP A 63 -5.94 -9.26 -11.77
C TRP A 63 -7.40 -9.68 -11.64
N LEU A 64 -8.08 -9.17 -10.62
CA LEU A 64 -9.45 -9.55 -10.30
C LEU A 64 -10.37 -8.34 -10.25
N ASP A 65 -11.51 -8.44 -10.93
CA ASP A 65 -12.60 -7.46 -10.77
C ASP A 65 -13.36 -7.74 -9.48
N THR A 66 -13.46 -6.74 -8.63
CA THR A 66 -14.16 -6.83 -7.34
C THR A 66 -15.61 -6.34 -7.41
N SER A 67 -16.11 -6.02 -8.61
CA SER A 67 -17.45 -5.41 -8.78
C SER A 67 -18.58 -6.33 -8.31
N ASP A 68 -18.39 -7.63 -8.43
CA ASP A 68 -19.40 -8.64 -8.09
C ASP A 68 -19.19 -9.28 -6.70
N VAL A 69 -18.18 -8.82 -5.95
CA VAL A 69 -17.93 -9.32 -4.58
C VAL A 69 -18.89 -8.64 -3.61
N ALA A 70 -19.90 -9.37 -3.15
CA ALA A 70 -20.96 -8.83 -2.29
C ALA A 70 -20.77 -9.17 -0.81
N THR A 71 -20.13 -10.29 -0.50
CA THR A 71 -20.01 -10.82 0.86
C THR A 71 -18.58 -11.01 1.33
N LEU A 72 -18.35 -10.98 2.63
CA LEU A 72 -17.06 -11.32 3.24
C LEU A 72 -16.63 -12.75 2.89
N ALA A 73 -17.56 -13.69 2.82
CA ALA A 73 -17.26 -15.09 2.49
C ALA A 73 -16.67 -15.21 1.08
N GLU A 74 -17.26 -14.54 0.09
CA GLU A 74 -16.72 -14.47 -1.28
C GLU A 74 -15.35 -13.80 -1.31
N ALA A 75 -15.19 -12.68 -0.59
CA ALA A 75 -13.92 -11.97 -0.48
C ALA A 75 -12.83 -12.87 0.12
N LYS A 76 -13.13 -13.64 1.18
CA LYS A 76 -12.21 -14.61 1.78
C LYS A 76 -11.81 -15.71 0.81
N GLN A 77 -12.75 -16.25 0.03
CA GLN A 77 -12.44 -17.24 -1.00
C GLN A 77 -11.49 -16.70 -2.09
N ILE A 78 -11.61 -15.42 -2.42
CA ILE A 78 -10.72 -14.76 -3.37
C ILE A 78 -9.35 -14.53 -2.74
N VAL A 79 -9.30 -13.83 -1.60
CA VAL A 79 -8.08 -13.39 -0.93
C VAL A 79 -7.21 -14.56 -0.48
N SER A 80 -7.81 -15.67 -0.05
CA SER A 80 -7.08 -16.88 0.39
C SER A 80 -6.25 -17.55 -0.70
N LYS A 81 -6.48 -17.25 -1.98
CA LYS A 81 -5.71 -17.77 -3.11
C LYS A 81 -4.32 -17.14 -3.25
N PHE A 82 -4.08 -16.03 -2.54
CA PHE A 82 -2.89 -15.19 -2.69
C PHE A 82 -2.01 -15.18 -1.44
N ASP A 83 -0.73 -15.00 -1.65
CA ASP A 83 0.25 -14.81 -0.60
C ASP A 83 0.31 -13.34 -0.15
N GLY A 84 -0.18 -12.43 -1.00
CA GLY A 84 -0.38 -11.01 -0.71
C GLY A 84 -1.34 -10.36 -1.71
N VAL A 85 -1.97 -9.26 -1.33
CA VAL A 85 -2.94 -8.55 -2.17
C VAL A 85 -2.65 -7.05 -2.26
N ILE A 86 -2.97 -6.48 -3.41
CA ILE A 86 -2.91 -5.03 -3.68
C ILE A 86 -4.31 -4.55 -4.03
N VAL A 87 -4.78 -3.51 -3.36
CA VAL A 87 -5.95 -2.76 -3.80
C VAL A 87 -5.46 -1.46 -4.43
N PRO A 88 -5.52 -1.35 -5.77
CA PRO A 88 -4.94 -0.22 -6.50
C PRO A 88 -5.79 1.04 -6.42
N GLY A 89 -5.21 2.14 -6.89
CA GLY A 89 -5.92 3.38 -7.15
C GLY A 89 -7.04 3.22 -8.18
N GLY A 90 -7.96 4.16 -8.19
CA GLY A 90 -9.07 4.20 -9.13
C GLY A 90 -10.02 5.34 -8.80
N PHE A 91 -11.02 5.55 -9.65
CA PHE A 91 -12.05 6.57 -9.50
C PHE A 91 -13.44 5.96 -9.68
N GLY A 92 -14.45 6.57 -9.04
CA GLY A 92 -15.86 6.24 -9.16
C GLY A 92 -16.29 5.00 -8.36
N MET A 93 -17.59 4.88 -8.17
CA MET A 93 -18.25 3.97 -7.21
C MET A 93 -18.16 2.48 -7.53
N ARG A 94 -18.04 2.10 -8.82
CA ARG A 94 -18.10 0.71 -9.22
C ARG A 94 -17.00 -0.12 -8.54
N GLY A 95 -17.40 -1.21 -7.86
CA GLY A 95 -16.49 -2.15 -7.21
C GLY A 95 -15.88 -1.65 -5.89
N VAL A 96 -16.33 -0.51 -5.33
CA VAL A 96 -15.82 0.02 -4.04
C VAL A 96 -16.20 -0.92 -2.91
N GLU A 97 -17.47 -1.35 -2.82
CA GLU A 97 -17.92 -2.25 -1.75
C GLU A 97 -17.20 -3.60 -1.80
N GLY A 98 -17.01 -4.17 -3.00
CA GLY A 98 -16.22 -5.40 -3.13
C GLY A 98 -14.76 -5.23 -2.69
N LYS A 99 -14.16 -4.06 -2.93
CA LYS A 99 -12.83 -3.74 -2.38
C LYS A 99 -12.85 -3.66 -0.85
N VAL A 100 -13.88 -3.04 -0.24
CA VAL A 100 -14.06 -3.00 1.22
C VAL A 100 -14.08 -4.42 1.78
N ARG A 101 -14.87 -5.33 1.19
CA ARG A 101 -14.92 -6.75 1.60
C ARG A 101 -13.59 -7.48 1.42
N CYS A 102 -12.87 -7.19 0.34
CA CYS A 102 -11.54 -7.78 0.13
C CYS A 102 -10.49 -7.26 1.13
N VAL A 103 -10.55 -5.98 1.50
CA VAL A 103 -9.69 -5.41 2.55
C VAL A 103 -10.02 -6.03 3.92
N GLU A 104 -11.30 -6.18 4.25
CA GLU A 104 -11.76 -6.88 5.45
C GLU A 104 -11.22 -8.33 5.50
N ALA A 105 -11.34 -9.06 4.40
CA ALA A 105 -10.81 -10.42 4.29
C ALA A 105 -9.29 -10.44 4.50
N ALA A 106 -8.55 -9.54 3.86
CA ALA A 106 -7.10 -9.46 4.01
C ALA A 106 -6.70 -9.14 5.46
N ARG A 107 -7.39 -8.20 6.12
CA ARG A 107 -7.14 -7.83 7.51
C ARG A 107 -7.43 -9.00 8.47
N VAL A 108 -8.60 -9.62 8.35
CA VAL A 108 -9.05 -10.69 9.26
C VAL A 108 -8.22 -11.96 9.09
N ASP A 109 -7.93 -12.36 7.84
CA ASP A 109 -7.19 -13.59 7.53
C ASP A 109 -5.66 -13.34 7.47
N ARG A 110 -5.24 -12.13 7.85
CA ARG A 110 -3.83 -11.71 7.96
C ARG A 110 -3.04 -11.95 6.67
N VAL A 111 -3.66 -11.69 5.52
CA VAL A 111 -3.00 -11.74 4.21
C VAL A 111 -2.28 -10.42 3.95
N PRO A 112 -0.96 -10.40 3.68
CA PRO A 112 -0.21 -9.20 3.37
C PRO A 112 -0.94 -8.29 2.39
N PHE A 113 -1.10 -7.01 2.76
CA PHE A 113 -1.96 -6.04 2.08
C PHE A 113 -1.21 -4.74 1.78
N LEU A 114 -1.38 -4.23 0.57
CA LEU A 114 -0.98 -2.88 0.15
C LEU A 114 -2.16 -2.14 -0.48
N GLY A 115 -2.62 -1.06 0.16
CA GLY A 115 -3.63 -0.15 -0.38
C GLY A 115 -3.00 1.06 -1.05
N ILE A 116 -3.35 1.36 -2.32
CA ILE A 116 -2.79 2.48 -3.08
C ILE A 116 -3.91 3.48 -3.39
N CYS A 117 -3.76 4.74 -3.01
CA CYS A 117 -4.67 5.84 -3.30
C CYS A 117 -6.12 5.52 -2.88
N LEU A 118 -6.99 5.09 -3.80
CA LEU A 118 -8.32 4.59 -3.43
C LEU A 118 -8.25 3.38 -2.49
N GLY A 119 -7.28 2.49 -2.67
CA GLY A 119 -7.07 1.33 -1.78
C GLY A 119 -6.74 1.73 -0.34
N PHE A 120 -6.00 2.81 -0.14
CA PHE A 120 -5.78 3.43 1.18
C PHE A 120 -7.10 3.95 1.76
N GLN A 121 -7.91 4.68 0.96
CA GLN A 121 -9.20 5.23 1.40
C GLN A 121 -10.19 4.12 1.76
N VAL A 122 -10.25 3.07 0.96
CA VAL A 122 -11.08 1.89 1.22
C VAL A 122 -10.68 1.19 2.52
N ALA A 123 -9.38 1.13 2.83
CA ALA A 123 -8.92 0.57 4.11
C ALA A 123 -9.34 1.41 5.32
N VAL A 124 -9.39 2.75 5.19
CA VAL A 124 -9.97 3.62 6.23
C VAL A 124 -11.46 3.38 6.40
N ILE A 125 -12.20 3.26 5.30
CA ILE A 125 -13.66 3.00 5.30
C ILE A 125 -13.94 1.64 5.95
N GLU A 126 -13.23 0.59 5.54
CA GLU A 126 -13.36 -0.75 6.12
C GLU A 126 -13.10 -0.71 7.63
N TYR A 127 -12.00 -0.10 8.05
CA TYR A 127 -11.65 -0.04 9.46
C TYR A 127 -12.68 0.69 10.30
N ALA A 128 -13.23 1.78 9.79
CA ALA A 128 -14.30 2.54 10.44
C ALA A 128 -15.57 1.70 10.58
N ARG A 129 -15.96 0.94 9.54
CA ARG A 129 -17.16 0.11 9.56
C ARG A 129 -17.03 -1.11 10.47
N ASP A 130 -15.96 -1.87 10.25
CA ASP A 130 -15.88 -3.23 10.77
C ASP A 130 -15.10 -3.31 12.10
N VAL A 131 -14.34 -2.29 12.45
CA VAL A 131 -13.63 -2.21 13.74
C VAL A 131 -14.26 -1.20 14.69
N LEU A 132 -14.66 0.00 14.22
CA LEU A 132 -15.29 1.02 15.07
C LEU A 132 -16.81 0.90 15.11
N GLY A 133 -17.44 0.08 14.24
CA GLY A 133 -18.88 -0.10 14.18
C GLY A 133 -19.65 1.06 13.52
N TRP A 134 -18.97 1.94 12.76
CA TRP A 134 -19.60 3.03 12.02
C TRP A 134 -20.11 2.52 10.66
N THR A 135 -21.20 1.80 10.70
CA THR A 135 -21.71 1.00 9.57
C THR A 135 -21.97 1.78 8.27
N ASP A 136 -22.21 3.09 8.38
CA ASP A 136 -22.41 4.01 7.25
C ASP A 136 -21.14 4.80 6.87
N ALA A 137 -19.98 4.53 7.51
CA ALA A 137 -18.74 5.24 7.20
C ALA A 137 -18.38 5.11 5.71
N HIS A 138 -18.14 6.26 5.07
CA HIS A 138 -17.87 6.29 3.63
C HIS A 138 -16.98 7.48 3.21
N SER A 139 -16.68 7.54 1.92
CA SER A 139 -16.19 8.73 1.25
C SER A 139 -17.35 9.59 0.76
N THR A 140 -17.27 10.92 0.93
CA THR A 140 -18.23 11.86 0.34
C THR A 140 -18.21 11.87 -1.19
N GLU A 141 -17.21 11.24 -1.82
CA GLU A 141 -17.20 10.98 -3.27
C GLU A 141 -18.31 9.99 -3.66
N PHE A 142 -18.56 8.98 -2.82
CA PHE A 142 -19.44 7.87 -3.12
C PHE A 142 -20.78 7.96 -2.43
N ASP A 143 -20.82 8.45 -1.20
CA ASP A 143 -22.03 8.72 -0.43
C ASP A 143 -21.93 10.10 0.23
N PRO A 144 -22.45 11.15 -0.44
CA PRO A 144 -22.48 12.50 0.14
C PRO A 144 -23.37 12.64 1.38
N ALA A 145 -24.26 11.67 1.63
CA ALA A 145 -25.21 11.68 2.75
C ALA A 145 -24.72 10.91 3.98
N THR A 146 -23.54 10.25 3.90
CA THR A 146 -22.99 9.52 5.06
C THR A 146 -22.87 10.40 6.29
N THR A 147 -23.23 9.85 7.46
CA THR A 147 -23.06 10.54 8.75
C THR A 147 -21.65 10.41 9.31
N HIS A 148 -20.83 9.47 8.76
CA HIS A 148 -19.43 9.29 9.10
C HIS A 148 -18.54 9.45 7.85
N PRO A 149 -18.35 10.70 7.35
CA PRO A 149 -17.52 10.96 6.16
C PRO A 149 -16.03 10.84 6.49
N VAL A 150 -15.54 9.61 6.66
CA VAL A 150 -14.14 9.35 7.02
C VAL A 150 -13.15 9.73 5.93
N ILE A 151 -13.63 9.84 4.69
CA ILE A 151 -12.90 10.35 3.53
C ILE A 151 -13.72 11.51 2.95
N SER A 152 -13.10 12.70 2.85
CA SER A 152 -13.78 13.91 2.39
C SER A 152 -12.87 14.82 1.57
N GLU A 153 -13.47 15.74 0.80
CA GLU A 153 -12.75 16.83 0.17
C GLU A 153 -12.52 17.93 1.21
N LEU A 154 -11.26 18.27 1.48
CA LEU A 154 -10.92 19.24 2.51
C LEU A 154 -11.21 20.68 2.05
N ALA A 155 -11.54 21.56 2.99
CA ALA A 155 -11.92 22.96 2.73
C ALA A 155 -10.85 23.74 1.95
N ASP A 156 -9.57 23.45 2.17
CA ASP A 156 -8.46 24.12 1.47
C ASP A 156 -8.40 23.72 -0.02
N GLN A 157 -8.91 22.56 -0.39
CA GLN A 157 -9.02 22.12 -1.78
C GLN A 157 -10.21 22.77 -2.49
N LYS A 158 -11.29 23.06 -1.77
CA LYS A 158 -12.51 23.72 -2.31
C LYS A 158 -12.29 25.18 -2.73
N LYS A 159 -11.27 25.85 -2.19
CA LYS A 159 -10.99 27.28 -2.48
C LYS A 159 -10.42 27.55 -3.87
N ILE A 160 -10.06 26.51 -4.63
CA ILE A 160 -9.46 26.63 -5.97
C ILE A 160 -10.52 26.31 -7.04
N GLU A 161 -11.77 26.72 -6.84
CA GLU A 161 -12.84 26.60 -7.84
C GLU A 161 -12.53 27.47 -9.07
N GLY A 162 -12.55 26.83 -10.23
CA GLY A 162 -12.43 27.53 -11.54
C GLY A 162 -11.28 27.07 -12.43
N ILE A 163 -10.33 26.27 -11.92
CA ILE A 163 -9.27 25.68 -12.73
C ILE A 163 -9.51 24.16 -12.80
N MET A 164 -9.70 23.61 -13.99
CA MET A 164 -9.87 22.15 -14.20
C MET A 164 -8.67 21.40 -13.58
N GLY A 165 -8.92 20.61 -12.53
CA GLY A 165 -7.87 19.92 -11.75
C GLY A 165 -7.32 20.72 -10.56
N GLY A 166 -7.76 21.96 -10.31
CA GLY A 166 -7.23 22.84 -9.24
C GLY A 166 -7.45 22.35 -7.80
N THR A 167 -8.43 21.42 -7.57
CA THR A 167 -8.67 20.83 -6.27
C THR A 167 -7.88 19.53 -6.03
N MET A 168 -7.17 19.02 -7.04
CA MET A 168 -6.39 17.80 -6.92
C MET A 168 -5.00 18.06 -6.33
N ARG A 169 -4.60 17.19 -5.39
CA ARG A 169 -3.20 17.11 -4.96
C ARG A 169 -2.42 16.34 -6.01
N LEU A 170 -1.47 17.00 -6.66
CA LEU A 170 -0.74 16.47 -7.81
C LEU A 170 0.77 16.54 -7.61
N GLY A 171 1.49 15.60 -8.26
CA GLY A 171 2.94 15.61 -8.38
C GLY A 171 3.68 15.12 -7.14
N GLY A 172 4.98 15.40 -7.10
CA GLY A 172 5.86 14.97 -6.02
C GLY A 172 5.71 15.86 -4.78
N GLN A 173 5.39 15.24 -3.62
CA GLN A 173 5.31 15.93 -2.33
C GLN A 173 6.03 15.13 -1.26
N ASP A 174 6.47 15.84 -0.21
CA ASP A 174 7.17 15.24 0.91
C ASP A 174 6.16 14.73 1.94
N VAL A 175 6.42 13.51 2.41
CA VAL A 175 5.66 12.80 3.43
C VAL A 175 6.54 12.63 4.66
N GLN A 176 6.11 13.12 5.80
CA GLN A 176 6.76 12.85 7.08
C GLN A 176 6.35 11.48 7.58
N ILE A 177 7.34 10.63 7.87
CA ILE A 177 7.14 9.25 8.36
C ILE A 177 7.40 9.20 9.86
N GLU A 178 6.49 8.56 10.59
CA GLU A 178 6.57 8.38 12.03
C GLU A 178 7.60 7.30 12.38
N ARG A 179 8.52 7.62 13.30
CA ARG A 179 9.57 6.69 13.73
C ARG A 179 9.02 5.47 14.45
N GLY A 180 9.65 4.33 14.25
CA GLY A 180 9.27 3.07 14.92
C GLY A 180 8.10 2.34 14.27
N THR A 181 7.54 2.87 13.18
CA THR A 181 6.45 2.28 12.41
C THR A 181 6.94 1.32 11.33
N LEU A 182 6.04 0.51 10.75
CA LEU A 182 6.34 -0.34 9.60
C LEU A 182 6.75 0.52 8.39
N ALA A 183 6.06 1.64 8.15
CA ALA A 183 6.44 2.59 7.10
C ALA A 183 7.88 3.09 7.29
N HIS A 184 8.26 3.49 8.51
CA HIS A 184 9.63 3.94 8.79
C HIS A 184 10.67 2.84 8.52
N LEU A 185 10.34 1.60 8.85
CA LEU A 185 11.21 0.46 8.55
C LEU A 185 11.40 0.28 7.04
N VAL A 186 10.30 0.13 6.28
CA VAL A 186 10.39 -0.17 4.85
C VAL A 186 11.04 0.96 4.06
N PHE A 187 10.87 2.21 4.49
CA PHE A 187 11.59 3.35 3.94
C PHE A 187 13.05 3.49 4.44
N GLY A 188 13.60 2.46 5.11
CA GLY A 188 15.00 2.42 5.53
C GLY A 188 15.35 3.45 6.61
N GLY A 189 14.42 3.77 7.51
CA GLY A 189 14.62 4.73 8.61
C GLY A 189 14.58 6.20 8.20
N ARG A 190 14.07 6.52 7.01
CA ARG A 190 13.93 7.90 6.54
C ARG A 190 12.73 8.58 7.21
N ASP A 191 12.97 9.73 7.85
CA ASP A 191 11.92 10.55 8.48
C ASP A 191 11.06 11.30 7.46
N VAL A 192 11.57 11.54 6.26
CA VAL A 192 10.86 12.20 5.16
C VAL A 192 11.14 11.46 3.86
N VAL A 193 10.09 11.18 3.11
CA VAL A 193 10.16 10.60 1.77
C VAL A 193 9.41 11.45 0.77
N ARG A 194 9.85 11.43 -0.49
CA ARG A 194 9.19 12.17 -1.56
C ARG A 194 8.45 11.22 -2.47
N GLU A 195 7.11 11.35 -2.53
CA GLU A 195 6.22 10.46 -3.27
C GLU A 195 5.28 11.22 -4.20
N ARG A 196 4.64 10.53 -5.15
CA ARG A 196 3.79 11.15 -6.18
C ARG A 196 2.31 10.99 -5.84
N PHE A 197 1.58 12.09 -5.89
CA PHE A 197 0.17 12.17 -5.56
C PHE A 197 -0.68 12.45 -6.80
N ARG A 198 -1.92 11.92 -6.77
CA ARG A 198 -2.93 12.17 -7.81
C ARG A 198 -4.31 11.87 -7.23
N HIS A 199 -4.78 12.72 -6.31
CA HIS A 199 -6.08 12.49 -5.65
C HIS A 199 -6.73 13.81 -5.23
N ARG A 200 -8.02 13.75 -4.88
CA ARG A 200 -8.82 14.87 -4.41
C ARG A 200 -9.29 14.67 -2.98
N TYR A 201 -9.71 13.45 -2.63
CA TYR A 201 -10.28 13.12 -1.33
C TYR A 201 -9.19 12.67 -0.37
N GLU A 202 -9.33 13.07 0.90
CA GLU A 202 -8.37 12.83 1.98
C GLU A 202 -9.08 12.22 3.19
N VAL A 203 -8.32 11.62 4.11
CA VAL A 203 -8.87 11.26 5.42
C VAL A 203 -9.36 12.51 6.14
N ASP A 204 -10.61 12.53 6.57
CA ASP A 204 -11.15 13.69 7.29
C ASP A 204 -10.48 13.80 8.66
N PRO A 205 -9.83 14.94 8.97
CA PRO A 205 -9.12 15.15 10.23
C PRO A 205 -9.99 14.95 11.49
N LYS A 206 -11.30 15.13 11.37
CA LYS A 206 -12.25 14.96 12.48
C LYS A 206 -12.30 13.53 12.99
N HIS A 207 -12.02 12.55 12.15
CA HIS A 207 -12.14 11.12 12.46
C HIS A 207 -10.78 10.48 12.80
N VAL A 208 -9.66 11.16 12.57
CA VAL A 208 -8.31 10.62 12.79
C VAL A 208 -8.11 10.15 14.23
N ALA A 209 -8.53 10.96 15.22
CA ALA A 209 -8.36 10.60 16.62
C ALA A 209 -9.10 9.31 17.01
N ALA A 210 -10.33 9.14 16.54
CA ALA A 210 -11.15 7.95 16.81
C ALA A 210 -10.58 6.71 16.10
N LEU A 211 -10.17 6.84 14.82
CA LEU A 211 -9.51 5.77 14.07
C LEU A 211 -8.22 5.31 14.77
N THR A 212 -7.41 6.27 15.25
CA THR A 212 -6.18 5.97 15.98
C THR A 212 -6.47 5.32 17.33
N ALA A 213 -7.47 5.79 18.07
CA ALA A 213 -7.89 5.17 19.33
C ALA A 213 -8.39 3.73 19.11
N GLY A 214 -8.97 3.43 17.96
CA GLY A 214 -9.35 2.08 17.54
C GLY A 214 -8.18 1.18 17.16
N GLY A 215 -6.96 1.72 17.04
CA GLY A 215 -5.75 0.94 16.75
C GLY A 215 -5.18 1.10 15.34
N LEU A 216 -5.79 1.93 14.47
CA LEU A 216 -5.21 2.26 13.18
C LEU A 216 -4.05 3.25 13.36
N ILE A 217 -2.89 2.94 12.80
CA ILE A 217 -1.72 3.82 12.88
C ILE A 217 -1.64 4.65 11.61
N PHE A 218 -1.62 5.98 11.74
CA PHE A 218 -1.27 6.88 10.64
C PHE A 218 0.23 7.19 10.70
N SER A 219 1.00 6.35 10.04
CA SER A 219 2.47 6.37 10.05
C SER A 219 3.10 7.38 9.07
N GLY A 220 2.30 8.01 8.21
CA GLY A 220 2.77 9.06 7.31
C GLY A 220 1.79 10.21 7.19
N ARG A 221 2.31 11.44 7.18
CA ARG A 221 1.51 12.67 7.12
C ARG A 221 2.16 13.74 6.25
N HIS A 222 1.38 14.68 5.81
CA HIS A 222 1.89 15.87 5.13
C HIS A 222 2.78 16.70 6.10
N THR A 223 3.87 17.26 5.59
CA THR A 223 4.89 17.94 6.42
C THR A 223 4.38 19.20 7.12
N LYS A 224 3.31 19.85 6.62
CA LYS A 224 2.80 21.15 7.13
C LYS A 224 1.34 21.09 7.59
N HIS A 225 0.57 20.09 7.20
CA HIS A 225 -0.86 20.01 7.47
C HIS A 225 -1.20 18.66 8.12
N PRO A 226 -2.26 18.56 8.95
CA PRO A 226 -2.67 17.32 9.59
C PRO A 226 -3.41 16.38 8.61
N ILE A 227 -2.79 16.13 7.46
CA ILE A 227 -3.33 15.27 6.39
C ILE A 227 -2.60 13.94 6.45
N MET A 228 -3.34 12.84 6.66
CA MET A 228 -2.81 11.50 6.77
C MET A 228 -2.56 10.91 5.38
N GLN A 229 -1.37 10.36 5.18
CA GLN A 229 -0.91 9.91 3.86
C GLN A 229 -0.41 8.46 3.82
N VAL A 230 -0.15 7.87 4.99
CA VAL A 230 0.14 6.44 5.15
C VAL A 230 -0.60 5.93 6.37
N LEU A 231 -1.22 4.77 6.23
CA LEU A 231 -1.80 3.99 7.33
C LEU A 231 -1.13 2.63 7.44
N GLU A 232 -1.18 2.05 8.63
CA GLU A 232 -0.76 0.68 8.87
C GLU A 232 -1.45 0.08 10.08
N LEU A 233 -1.40 -1.23 10.22
CA LEU A 233 -1.74 -1.93 11.46
C LEU A 233 -0.46 -2.33 12.21
N PRO A 234 -0.52 -2.38 13.56
CA PRO A 234 0.60 -2.88 14.35
C PRO A 234 1.02 -4.27 13.90
N ILE A 235 2.34 -4.53 13.87
CA ILE A 235 2.88 -5.83 13.45
C ILE A 235 2.40 -6.99 14.34
N SER A 236 2.05 -6.71 15.59
CA SER A 236 1.43 -7.69 16.50
C SER A 236 0.03 -8.11 16.05
N VAL A 237 -0.66 -7.23 15.31
CA VAL A 237 -2.01 -7.47 14.79
C VAL A 237 -1.95 -8.08 13.40
N HIS A 238 -1.11 -7.53 12.51
CA HIS A 238 -1.04 -7.96 11.11
C HIS A 238 0.40 -7.96 10.58
N PRO A 239 0.86 -9.01 9.88
CA PRO A 239 2.26 -9.13 9.45
C PRO A 239 2.68 -8.04 8.45
N TYR A 240 1.77 -7.58 7.59
CA TYR A 240 1.97 -6.48 6.66
C TYR A 240 0.63 -5.93 6.19
N PHE A 241 0.16 -4.87 6.81
CA PHE A 241 -1.04 -4.14 6.38
C PHE A 241 -0.69 -2.67 6.31
N ILE A 242 -0.52 -2.16 5.10
CA ILE A 242 -0.10 -0.77 4.88
C ILE A 242 -0.87 -0.17 3.70
N GLY A 243 -1.19 1.10 3.81
CA GLY A 243 -1.82 1.86 2.73
C GLY A 243 -1.15 3.21 2.54
N ALA A 244 -1.09 3.67 1.29
CA ALA A 244 -0.56 4.97 0.91
C ALA A 244 -1.56 5.77 0.09
N GLN A 245 -1.78 7.05 0.42
CA GLN A 245 -2.58 7.96 -0.38
C GLN A 245 -1.88 8.35 -1.68
N PHE A 246 -0.56 8.30 -1.69
CA PHE A 246 0.25 8.47 -2.89
C PHE A 246 0.31 7.20 -3.74
N HIS A 247 0.98 7.30 -4.89
CA HIS A 247 1.18 6.24 -5.87
C HIS A 247 2.63 5.73 -5.82
N PRO A 248 2.95 4.76 -4.93
CA PRO A 248 4.32 4.26 -4.78
C PRO A 248 4.82 3.58 -6.06
N GLU A 249 3.95 3.00 -6.88
CA GLU A 249 4.32 2.37 -8.14
C GLU A 249 5.01 3.34 -9.12
N LEU A 250 4.74 4.65 -9.00
CA LEU A 250 5.31 5.67 -9.89
C LEU A 250 6.75 6.04 -9.55
N THR A 251 7.24 5.64 -8.37
CA THR A 251 8.62 5.92 -7.92
C THR A 251 9.53 4.69 -8.00
N SER A 252 8.98 3.50 -8.31
CA SER A 252 9.78 2.27 -8.45
C SER A 252 10.75 2.33 -9.64
N ARG A 253 11.98 1.83 -9.44
CA ARG A 253 13.02 1.73 -10.47
C ARG A 253 13.70 0.36 -10.39
N PRO A 254 14.30 -0.14 -11.49
CA PRO A 254 15.00 -1.43 -11.49
C PRO A 254 16.10 -1.54 -10.43
N LEU A 255 16.90 -0.49 -10.27
CA LEU A 255 17.98 -0.43 -9.29
C LEU A 255 17.53 0.02 -7.89
N GLU A 256 16.35 0.62 -7.79
CA GLU A 256 15.77 1.12 -6.55
C GLU A 256 14.26 0.75 -6.53
N PRO A 257 13.92 -0.53 -6.30
CA PRO A 257 12.53 -0.96 -6.18
C PRO A 257 11.83 -0.24 -5.03
N GLN A 258 10.56 0.08 -5.24
CA GLN A 258 9.80 0.87 -4.28
C GLN A 258 9.59 0.11 -2.96
N PRO A 259 9.94 0.73 -1.82
CA PRO A 259 10.01 0.06 -0.52
C PRO A 259 8.72 -0.60 -0.03
N MET A 260 7.54 0.02 -0.28
CA MET A 260 6.27 -0.57 0.15
C MET A 260 5.93 -1.84 -0.64
N PHE A 261 6.29 -1.89 -1.92
CA PHE A 261 6.16 -3.11 -2.71
C PHE A 261 7.18 -4.17 -2.25
N MET A 262 8.41 -3.77 -1.94
CA MET A 262 9.42 -4.69 -1.39
C MET A 262 8.93 -5.34 -0.09
N GLY A 263 8.35 -4.56 0.82
CA GLY A 263 7.78 -5.05 2.06
C GLY A 263 6.62 -6.02 1.83
N LEU A 264 5.70 -5.70 0.90
CA LEU A 264 4.58 -6.59 0.55
C LEU A 264 5.08 -7.95 0.04
N ILE A 265 6.00 -7.94 -0.95
CA ILE A 265 6.51 -9.18 -1.54
C ILE A 265 7.30 -9.99 -0.51
N ALA A 266 8.12 -9.35 0.31
CA ALA A 266 8.85 -10.01 1.39
C ALA A 266 7.89 -10.65 2.43
N ALA A 267 6.82 -9.97 2.79
CA ALA A 267 5.79 -10.51 3.68
C ALA A 267 5.03 -11.68 3.04
N ALA A 268 4.77 -11.61 1.73
CA ALA A 268 4.17 -12.70 0.96
C ALA A 268 5.08 -13.94 0.94
N ILE A 269 6.39 -13.76 0.74
CA ILE A 269 7.37 -14.86 0.82
C ILE A 269 7.35 -15.46 2.24
N ALA A 270 7.44 -14.64 3.28
CA ALA A 270 7.47 -15.09 4.67
C ALA A 270 6.16 -15.80 5.10
N ARG A 271 5.01 -15.42 4.51
CA ARG A 271 3.74 -16.12 4.72
C ARG A 271 3.79 -17.56 4.20
N ARG A 272 4.43 -17.76 3.05
CA ARG A 272 4.56 -19.07 2.39
C ARG A 272 5.74 -19.88 2.93
N GLU A 273 6.83 -19.19 3.23
CA GLU A 273 8.12 -19.72 3.67
C GLU A 273 8.55 -19.01 4.96
N PRO A 274 8.08 -19.42 6.15
CA PRO A 274 8.32 -18.69 7.40
C PRO A 274 9.82 -18.46 7.73
N ASP A 275 10.68 -19.38 7.31
CA ASP A 275 12.14 -19.28 7.52
C ASP A 275 12.77 -18.11 6.76
N PHE A 276 12.11 -17.62 5.70
CA PHE A 276 12.59 -16.43 4.97
C PHE A 276 12.77 -15.23 5.90
N ALA A 277 11.89 -15.03 6.88
CA ALA A 277 12.00 -13.92 7.84
C ALA A 277 13.29 -13.94 8.66
N GLN A 278 13.98 -15.08 8.76
CA GLN A 278 15.24 -15.24 9.49
C GLN A 278 16.46 -14.99 8.59
N THR A 279 16.30 -14.96 7.29
CA THR A 279 17.40 -14.65 6.35
C THR A 279 17.81 -13.17 6.48
N GLU A 280 19.03 -12.83 6.08
CA GLU A 280 19.49 -11.44 6.06
C GLU A 280 18.60 -10.55 5.19
N LEU A 281 18.12 -11.07 4.05
CA LEU A 281 17.19 -10.36 3.17
C LEU A 281 15.80 -10.20 3.82
N GLY A 282 15.29 -11.26 4.45
CA GLY A 282 14.00 -11.22 5.15
C GLY A 282 14.00 -10.26 6.33
N LYS A 283 15.02 -10.26 7.17
CA LYS A 283 15.17 -9.34 8.30
C LYS A 283 15.12 -7.86 7.91
N ARG A 284 15.51 -7.54 6.69
CA ARG A 284 15.46 -6.16 6.17
C ARG A 284 14.03 -5.67 5.94
N TRP A 285 13.10 -6.55 5.56
CA TRP A 285 11.77 -6.19 5.08
C TRP A 285 10.62 -6.72 5.95
N VAL A 286 10.87 -7.80 6.70
CA VAL A 286 9.85 -8.48 7.51
C VAL A 286 10.12 -8.22 8.98
N ARG A 287 9.10 -7.74 9.70
CA ARG A 287 9.10 -7.71 11.17
C ARG A 287 8.38 -8.92 11.71
N THR A 288 8.89 -9.45 12.81
CA THR A 288 8.18 -10.46 13.61
C THR A 288 7.77 -9.83 14.93
N ALA A 289 6.66 -10.26 15.50
CA ALA A 289 6.13 -9.73 16.77
C ALA A 289 7.14 -9.80 17.94
N ASN A 290 8.14 -10.68 17.82
CA ASN A 290 9.18 -10.91 18.82
C ASN A 290 10.53 -10.20 18.53
N GLY A 291 10.61 -9.42 17.45
CA GLY A 291 11.87 -8.85 16.97
C GLY A 291 11.99 -7.35 17.20
N THR A 292 12.83 -6.95 18.15
CA THR A 292 13.43 -5.61 18.22
C THR A 292 14.62 -5.56 17.23
N ASN A 293 14.36 -5.37 15.96
CA ASN A 293 15.46 -5.10 15.02
C ASN A 293 15.65 -3.58 14.93
N ALA A 294 16.84 -3.11 15.33
CA ALA A 294 17.26 -1.75 15.06
C ALA A 294 17.28 -1.49 13.53
N PRO A 295 17.04 -0.25 13.08
CA PRO A 295 17.14 0.09 11.67
C PRO A 295 18.55 -0.24 11.17
N VAL A 296 18.66 -1.02 10.11
CA VAL A 296 19.92 -1.25 9.42
C VAL A 296 20.27 0.05 8.70
N THR A 297 21.24 0.77 9.21
CA THR A 297 21.83 1.92 8.52
C THR A 297 22.40 1.46 7.17
N ALA A 298 22.09 2.23 6.13
CA ALA A 298 22.48 2.01 4.74
C ALA A 298 24.00 1.96 4.55
#